data_8a6f2e94bc0891cdcbab20b3866abb5c
#
_entry.id   8a6f2e94bc0891cdcbab20b3866abb5c
#
_cell.length_a   1.000
_cell.length_b   1.000
_cell.length_c   1.000
_cell.angle_alpha   90.00
_cell.angle_beta   90.00
_cell.angle_gamma   90.00
#
_symmetry.space_group_name_H-M   'P 1'
#
loop_
_entity.id
_entity.type
_entity.pdbx_description
1 polymer ?
#
loop_
_entity_poly.entity_id
_entity_poly.type
_entity_poly.pdbx_seq_one_letter_code
_entity_poly.pdbx_strand_id
1 'polypeptide(L)'
;MDSAFWSYLKEAVGEENTEKVRDALSGPASVSVRLNPNKISEPAQDALARFFSVAPDPVSWSPYGFYLPERPQFTLDPALHAGCYYVQDSSAMYVGHAFRRSLRSMLLSRSVSPENPLRVLDLCAAPGGKTTDLAASPRAECGDLFVLVANEIMKQRATVLADNVGIWGDPSVVVTSA
;
A
#
# COMPACT_ATOMS: atom_id res chain seq x y z
N MET A 1 -0.87 6.37 27.21
CA MET A 1 -1.85 5.30 26.91
C MET A 1 -2.41 4.78 28.22
N ASP A 2 -3.70 4.41 28.22
CA ASP A 2 -4.43 3.91 29.38
C ASP A 2 -3.85 2.59 29.90
N SER A 3 -3.91 2.35 31.21
CA SER A 3 -3.49 1.09 31.85
C SER A 3 -4.28 -0.11 31.32
N ALA A 4 -5.53 0.07 30.96
CA ALA A 4 -6.37 -0.97 30.37
C ALA A 4 -5.82 -1.48 29.03
N PHE A 5 -5.30 -0.60 28.16
CA PHE A 5 -4.67 -0.98 26.90
C PHE A 5 -3.51 -1.95 27.10
N TRP A 6 -2.63 -1.64 28.06
CA TRP A 6 -1.48 -2.49 28.34
C TRP A 6 -1.87 -3.86 28.90
N SER A 7 -2.92 -3.90 29.72
CA SER A 7 -3.45 -5.16 30.26
C SER A 7 -4.01 -6.07 29.16
N TYR A 8 -4.81 -5.52 28.25
CA TYR A 8 -5.35 -6.25 27.10
C TYR A 8 -4.24 -6.71 26.14
N LEU A 9 -3.26 -5.85 25.88
CA LEU A 9 -2.15 -6.22 25.01
C LEU A 9 -1.35 -7.37 25.60
N LYS A 10 -1.04 -7.33 26.90
CA LYS A 10 -0.34 -8.38 27.61
C LYS A 10 -1.09 -9.72 27.57
N GLU A 11 -2.40 -9.70 27.70
CA GLU A 11 -3.26 -10.89 27.56
C GLU A 11 -3.22 -11.46 26.13
N ALA A 12 -3.23 -10.58 25.12
CA ALA A 12 -3.29 -10.97 23.72
C ALA A 12 -1.96 -11.49 23.16
N VAL A 13 -0.83 -10.89 23.53
CA VAL A 13 0.48 -11.16 22.91
C VAL A 13 1.59 -11.59 23.89
N GLY A 14 1.32 -11.63 25.19
CA GLY A 14 2.26 -11.95 26.25
C GLY A 14 3.14 -10.78 26.69
N GLU A 15 3.82 -10.95 27.84
CA GLU A 15 4.64 -9.90 28.48
C GLU A 15 5.76 -9.40 27.58
N GLU A 16 6.57 -10.32 27.04
CA GLU A 16 7.74 -9.98 26.22
C GLU A 16 7.38 -9.13 25.00
N ASN A 17 6.31 -9.49 24.29
CA ASN A 17 5.88 -8.73 23.12
C ASN A 17 5.22 -7.40 23.52
N THR A 18 4.59 -7.34 24.70
CA THR A 18 4.03 -6.09 25.24
C THR A 18 5.16 -5.07 25.51
N GLU A 19 6.27 -5.49 26.10
CA GLU A 19 7.42 -4.60 26.31
C GLU A 19 8.03 -4.15 24.98
N LYS A 20 8.18 -5.03 23.99
CA LYS A 20 8.65 -4.66 22.66
C LYS A 20 7.74 -3.59 21.99
N VAL A 21 6.42 -3.75 22.15
CA VAL A 21 5.45 -2.74 21.63
C VAL A 21 5.59 -1.43 22.42
N ARG A 22 5.78 -1.49 23.74
CA ARG A 22 5.96 -0.29 24.57
C ARG A 22 7.20 0.50 24.15
N ASP A 23 8.32 -0.20 23.95
CA ASP A 23 9.57 0.41 23.50
C ASP A 23 9.42 1.04 22.12
N ALA A 24 8.79 0.32 21.17
CA ALA A 24 8.54 0.82 19.84
C ALA A 24 7.63 2.07 19.82
N LEU A 25 6.60 2.11 20.68
CA LEU A 25 5.70 3.26 20.80
C LEU A 25 6.32 4.48 21.53
N SER A 26 7.43 4.26 22.23
CA SER A 26 8.17 5.34 22.87
C SER A 26 9.16 6.05 21.92
N GLY A 27 9.44 5.42 20.77
CA GLY A 27 10.28 5.96 19.71
C GLY A 27 9.54 6.90 18.74
N PRO A 28 10.25 7.51 17.81
CA PRO A 28 9.65 8.28 16.73
C PRO A 28 8.79 7.40 15.84
N ALA A 29 7.69 7.97 15.29
CA ALA A 29 6.86 7.25 14.33
C ALA A 29 7.68 6.89 13.07
N SER A 30 7.60 5.63 12.64
CA SER A 30 8.24 5.20 11.41
C SER A 30 7.64 5.91 10.19
N VAL A 31 8.48 6.24 9.24
CA VAL A 31 8.07 6.81 7.95
C VAL A 31 8.31 5.76 6.89
N SER A 32 7.34 5.51 6.02
CA SER A 32 7.49 4.56 4.93
C SER A 32 6.81 5.06 3.65
N VAL A 33 7.35 4.58 2.53
CA VAL A 33 6.84 4.85 1.19
C VAL A 33 6.69 3.55 0.43
N ARG A 34 5.79 3.53 -0.54
CA ARG A 34 5.64 2.42 -1.48
C ARG A 34 5.83 2.94 -2.90
N LEU A 35 6.83 2.41 -3.59
CA LEU A 35 7.13 2.76 -4.98
C LEU A 35 6.04 2.26 -5.93
N ASN A 36 5.83 2.99 -7.01
CA ASN A 36 4.91 2.62 -8.07
C ASN A 36 5.65 1.77 -9.12
N PRO A 37 5.40 0.45 -9.20
CA PRO A 37 6.11 -0.42 -10.13
C PRO A 37 5.84 -0.08 -11.61
N ASN A 38 4.76 0.64 -11.91
CA ASN A 38 4.43 1.03 -13.28
C ASN A 38 5.19 2.30 -13.74
N LYS A 39 5.86 3.00 -12.82
CA LYS A 39 6.55 4.27 -13.09
C LYS A 39 8.05 4.25 -12.77
N ILE A 40 8.57 3.10 -12.40
CA ILE A 40 10.01 2.87 -12.22
C ILE A 40 10.46 1.86 -13.27
N SER A 41 11.57 2.13 -13.93
CA SER A 41 12.18 1.25 -14.93
C SER A 41 13.37 0.45 -14.40
N GLU A 42 13.92 0.87 -13.27
CA GLU A 42 15.02 0.27 -12.55
C GLU A 42 14.53 -0.60 -11.37
N PRO A 43 15.41 -1.42 -10.78
CA PRO A 43 15.11 -2.11 -9.52
C PRO A 43 14.64 -1.16 -8.43
N ALA A 44 13.69 -1.60 -7.59
CA ALA A 44 13.05 -0.75 -6.59
C ALA A 44 14.05 -0.09 -5.62
N GLN A 45 15.14 -0.78 -5.28
CA GLN A 45 16.20 -0.24 -4.42
C GLN A 45 16.93 0.93 -5.07
N ASP A 46 17.20 0.83 -6.38
CA ASP A 46 17.88 1.89 -7.13
C ASP A 46 16.96 3.11 -7.29
N ALA A 47 15.68 2.88 -7.56
CA ALA A 47 14.67 3.93 -7.59
C ALA A 47 14.55 4.65 -6.24
N LEU A 48 14.54 3.91 -5.12
CA LEU A 48 14.53 4.49 -3.79
C LEU A 48 15.75 5.37 -3.55
N ALA A 49 16.94 4.87 -3.85
CA ALA A 49 18.19 5.61 -3.69
C ALA A 49 18.20 6.89 -4.52
N ARG A 50 17.64 6.85 -5.73
CA ARG A 50 17.50 8.01 -6.61
C ARG A 50 16.54 9.07 -6.05
N PHE A 51 15.40 8.66 -5.47
CA PHE A 51 14.40 9.60 -4.96
C PHE A 51 14.78 10.19 -3.61
N PHE A 52 15.37 9.38 -2.71
CA PHE A 52 15.58 9.78 -1.32
C PHE A 52 17.05 9.84 -0.90
N SER A 53 17.99 9.43 -1.76
CA SER A 53 19.43 9.39 -1.45
C SER A 53 19.76 8.61 -0.16
N VAL A 54 19.00 7.55 0.12
CA VAL A 54 19.15 6.72 1.33
C VAL A 54 19.39 5.26 0.94
N ALA A 55 20.01 4.51 1.85
CA ALA A 55 20.13 3.07 1.71
C ALA A 55 18.74 2.41 1.82
N PRO A 56 18.47 1.34 1.03
CA PRO A 56 17.20 0.64 1.10
C PRO A 56 17.02 -0.06 2.46
N ASP A 57 15.88 0.22 3.11
CA ASP A 57 15.41 -0.50 4.29
C ASP A 57 14.01 -1.06 3.97
N PRO A 58 13.91 -2.32 3.47
CA PRO A 58 12.69 -2.85 2.91
C PRO A 58 11.65 -3.19 3.97
N VAL A 59 10.39 -2.91 3.68
CA VAL A 59 9.23 -3.45 4.41
C VAL A 59 9.08 -4.93 4.04
N SER A 60 9.33 -5.84 4.97
CA SER A 60 9.44 -7.30 4.74
C SER A 60 8.25 -7.93 4.01
N TRP A 61 7.06 -7.35 4.15
CA TRP A 61 5.82 -7.86 3.53
C TRP A 61 5.40 -7.09 2.27
N SER A 62 6.19 -6.11 1.81
CA SER A 62 5.88 -5.33 0.62
C SER A 62 7.06 -5.30 -0.35
N PRO A 63 6.92 -5.78 -1.60
CA PRO A 63 8.02 -5.83 -2.57
C PRO A 63 8.48 -4.44 -3.02
N TYR A 64 7.66 -3.41 -2.82
CA TYR A 64 7.93 -2.03 -3.19
C TYR A 64 7.87 -1.05 -2.01
N GLY A 65 7.72 -1.58 -0.78
CA GLY A 65 7.68 -0.79 0.46
C GLY A 65 9.05 -0.63 1.09
N PHE A 66 9.36 0.60 1.54
CA PHE A 66 10.63 0.93 2.19
C PHE A 66 10.39 1.87 3.35
N TYR A 67 11.16 1.67 4.43
CA TYR A 67 11.27 2.65 5.51
C TYR A 67 12.23 3.77 5.11
N LEU A 68 11.96 4.96 5.61
CA LEU A 68 12.85 6.12 5.48
C LEU A 68 13.40 6.47 6.87
N PRO A 69 14.69 6.86 6.98
CA PRO A 69 15.31 7.20 8.25
C PRO A 69 14.71 8.45 8.89
N GLU A 70 14.17 9.35 8.06
CA GLU A 70 13.51 10.58 8.49
C GLU A 70 12.36 10.95 7.56
N ARG A 71 11.51 11.88 7.97
CA ARG A 71 10.38 12.34 7.16
C ARG A 71 10.80 13.48 6.23
N PRO A 72 10.85 13.25 4.89
CA PRO A 72 11.13 14.32 3.94
C PRO A 72 9.97 15.34 3.85
N GLN A 73 10.24 16.47 3.18
CA GLN A 73 9.19 17.42 2.79
C GLN A 73 8.45 16.91 1.54
N PHE A 74 7.63 15.90 1.69
CA PHE A 74 6.94 15.20 0.61
C PHE A 74 6.16 16.15 -0.33
N THR A 75 5.59 17.23 0.19
CA THR A 75 4.80 18.19 -0.60
C THR A 75 5.62 18.95 -1.63
N LEU A 76 6.94 18.98 -1.49
CA LEU A 76 7.86 19.62 -2.43
C LEU A 76 8.53 18.63 -3.38
N ASP A 77 8.22 17.34 -3.26
CA ASP A 77 8.86 16.29 -4.07
C ASP A 77 8.11 16.07 -5.38
N PRO A 78 8.72 16.40 -6.54
CA PRO A 78 8.10 16.16 -7.84
C PRO A 78 7.76 14.70 -8.10
N ALA A 79 8.53 13.75 -7.54
CA ALA A 79 8.29 12.33 -7.73
C ALA A 79 7.00 11.86 -7.04
N LEU A 80 6.63 12.45 -5.89
CA LEU A 80 5.32 12.22 -5.28
C LEU A 80 4.19 12.69 -6.20
N HIS A 81 4.28 13.91 -6.70
CA HIS A 81 3.26 14.49 -7.57
C HIS A 81 3.16 13.80 -8.94
N ALA A 82 4.26 13.21 -9.40
CA ALA A 82 4.27 12.34 -10.58
C ALA A 82 3.75 10.92 -10.30
N GLY A 83 3.44 10.57 -9.04
CA GLY A 83 2.96 9.25 -8.65
C GLY A 83 3.99 8.14 -8.74
N CYS A 84 5.29 8.47 -8.63
CA CYS A 84 6.37 7.49 -8.60
C CYS A 84 6.38 6.68 -7.31
N TYR A 85 5.81 7.22 -6.25
CA TYR A 85 5.61 6.55 -4.98
C TYR A 85 4.37 7.08 -4.23
N TYR A 86 3.93 6.34 -3.23
CA TYR A 86 2.86 6.70 -2.30
C TYR A 86 3.42 6.73 -0.88
N VAL A 87 3.13 7.78 -0.11
CA VAL A 87 3.44 7.82 1.33
C VAL A 87 2.42 6.95 2.04
N GLN A 88 2.85 5.80 2.53
CA GLN A 88 1.96 4.79 3.10
C GLN A 88 2.58 4.19 4.36
N ASP A 89 1.76 4.03 5.39
CA ASP A 89 2.13 3.29 6.58
C ASP A 89 2.48 1.83 6.24
N SER A 90 3.61 1.34 6.74
CA SER A 90 4.06 -0.03 6.50
C SER A 90 3.04 -1.07 6.95
N SER A 91 2.33 -0.83 8.06
CA SER A 91 1.25 -1.71 8.53
C SER A 91 0.09 -1.81 7.52
N ALA A 92 -0.24 -0.71 6.85
CA ALA A 92 -1.27 -0.69 5.81
C ALA A 92 -0.88 -1.49 4.56
N MET A 93 0.43 -1.62 4.26
CA MET A 93 0.94 -2.46 3.16
C MET A 93 0.73 -3.97 3.41
N TYR A 94 0.48 -4.37 4.67
CA TYR A 94 0.19 -5.76 5.00
C TYR A 94 -1.11 -6.27 4.35
N VAL A 95 -2.06 -5.38 4.08
CA VAL A 95 -3.28 -5.71 3.33
C VAL A 95 -2.92 -6.19 1.92
N GLY A 96 -2.00 -5.51 1.23
CA GLY A 96 -1.48 -5.94 -0.07
C GLY A 96 -0.77 -7.30 0.00
N HIS A 97 -0.04 -7.58 1.09
CA HIS A 97 0.57 -8.89 1.32
C HIS A 97 -0.47 -10.01 1.41
N ALA A 98 -1.48 -9.83 2.24
CA ALA A 98 -2.56 -10.79 2.40
C ALA A 98 -3.30 -11.03 1.07
N PHE A 99 -3.59 -9.94 0.34
CA PHE A 99 -4.23 -10.01 -0.96
C PHE A 99 -3.40 -10.77 -1.99
N ARG A 100 -2.09 -10.51 -2.11
CA ARG A 100 -1.19 -11.24 -3.03
C ARG A 100 -1.21 -12.74 -2.79
N ARG A 101 -1.21 -13.17 -1.53
CA ARG A 101 -1.30 -14.60 -1.20
C ARG A 101 -2.62 -15.21 -1.65
N SER A 102 -3.73 -14.52 -1.38
CA SER A 102 -5.07 -14.97 -1.77
C SER A 102 -5.22 -14.99 -3.30
N LEU A 103 -4.73 -13.96 -3.98
CA LEU A 103 -4.76 -13.86 -5.44
C LEU A 103 -4.02 -15.03 -6.09
N ARG A 104 -2.79 -15.31 -5.67
CA ARG A 104 -2.01 -16.43 -6.20
C ARG A 104 -2.69 -17.76 -5.99
N SER A 105 -3.25 -18.00 -4.81
CA SER A 105 -4.02 -19.22 -4.53
C SER A 105 -5.24 -19.35 -5.45
N MET A 106 -5.95 -18.26 -5.70
CA MET A 106 -7.11 -18.25 -6.58
C MET A 106 -6.73 -18.49 -8.04
N LEU A 107 -5.63 -17.91 -8.52
CA LEU A 107 -5.17 -18.08 -9.91
C LEU A 107 -4.68 -19.51 -10.21
N LEU A 108 -4.37 -20.33 -9.20
CA LEU A 108 -4.08 -21.76 -9.39
C LEU A 108 -5.30 -22.56 -9.86
N SER A 109 -6.52 -22.09 -9.53
CA SER A 109 -7.79 -22.77 -9.85
C SER A 109 -8.66 -22.01 -10.86
N ARG A 110 -8.25 -20.81 -11.27
CA ARG A 110 -9.01 -19.95 -12.16
C ARG A 110 -8.10 -19.33 -13.22
N SER A 111 -8.48 -19.51 -14.49
CA SER A 111 -7.90 -18.74 -15.60
C SER A 111 -8.62 -17.41 -15.77
N VAL A 112 -7.88 -16.37 -16.11
CA VAL A 112 -8.41 -15.06 -16.51
C VAL A 112 -8.27 -14.88 -18.02
N SER A 113 -9.26 -14.20 -18.63
CA SER A 113 -9.27 -13.90 -20.06
C SER A 113 -9.96 -12.54 -20.29
N PRO A 114 -9.93 -11.98 -21.50
CA PRO A 114 -10.69 -10.77 -21.82
C PRO A 114 -12.19 -10.90 -21.53
N GLU A 115 -12.78 -12.08 -21.75
CA GLU A 115 -14.21 -12.37 -21.51
C GLU A 115 -14.50 -12.61 -20.02
N ASN A 116 -13.50 -13.04 -19.26
CA ASN A 116 -13.59 -13.31 -17.83
C ASN A 116 -12.42 -12.70 -17.05
N PRO A 117 -12.32 -11.36 -17.00
CA PRO A 117 -11.24 -10.70 -16.28
C PRO A 117 -11.35 -10.92 -14.77
N LEU A 118 -10.24 -10.76 -14.09
CA LEU A 118 -10.22 -10.71 -12.64
C LEU A 118 -10.97 -9.45 -12.16
N ARG A 119 -11.89 -9.62 -11.21
CA ARG A 119 -12.63 -8.52 -10.59
C ARG A 119 -12.23 -8.37 -9.14
N VAL A 120 -11.82 -7.15 -8.77
CA VAL A 120 -11.41 -6.79 -7.42
C VAL A 120 -12.29 -5.64 -6.94
N LEU A 121 -12.68 -5.67 -5.68
CA LEU A 121 -13.46 -4.61 -5.05
C LEU A 121 -12.74 -4.13 -3.78
N ASP A 122 -12.48 -2.83 -3.71
CA ASP A 122 -12.07 -2.10 -2.50
C ASP A 122 -13.25 -1.23 -2.05
N LEU A 123 -13.97 -1.68 -1.00
CA LEU A 123 -15.23 -1.09 -0.58
C LEU A 123 -15.09 0.25 0.15
N CYS A 124 -13.96 0.48 0.82
CA CYS A 124 -13.69 1.67 1.64
C CYS A 124 -12.33 2.24 1.24
N ALA A 125 -12.24 2.68 -0.04
CA ALA A 125 -10.99 2.84 -0.74
C ALA A 125 -10.20 4.09 -0.39
N ALA A 126 -10.88 5.20 -0.05
CA ALA A 126 -10.18 6.47 0.19
C ALA A 126 -9.21 6.42 1.38
N PRO A 127 -8.04 7.07 1.25
CA PRO A 127 -7.60 7.95 0.18
C PRO A 127 -6.90 7.25 -1.02
N GLY A 128 -6.88 5.89 -1.12
CA GLY A 128 -6.35 5.16 -2.26
C GLY A 128 -5.05 4.39 -2.04
N GLY A 129 -4.43 4.49 -0.86
CA GLY A 129 -3.16 3.81 -0.59
C GLY A 129 -3.26 2.29 -0.65
N LYS A 130 -4.35 1.69 -0.13
CA LYS A 130 -4.61 0.25 -0.27
C LYS A 130 -5.03 -0.11 -1.70
N THR A 131 -5.91 0.68 -2.31
CA THR A 131 -6.36 0.51 -3.69
C THR A 131 -5.19 0.36 -4.67
N THR A 132 -4.24 1.29 -4.61
CA THR A 132 -3.06 1.30 -5.49
C THR A 132 -2.10 0.15 -5.21
N ASP A 133 -2.02 -0.35 -3.96
CA ASP A 133 -1.28 -1.56 -3.61
C ASP A 133 -1.99 -2.83 -4.11
N LEU A 134 -3.32 -2.88 -3.97
CA LEU A 134 -4.13 -3.98 -4.49
C LEU A 134 -4.05 -4.08 -6.02
N ALA A 135 -4.01 -2.96 -6.76
CA ALA A 135 -3.89 -2.94 -8.22
C ALA A 135 -2.54 -3.49 -8.72
N ALA A 136 -1.45 -3.23 -8.00
CA ALA A 136 -0.12 -3.67 -8.39
C ALA A 136 0.01 -5.20 -8.51
N SER A 137 -0.74 -5.96 -7.72
CA SER A 137 -0.66 -7.42 -7.73
C SER A 137 -1.33 -8.06 -8.95
N PRO A 138 -2.60 -7.75 -9.31
CA PRO A 138 -3.20 -8.22 -10.56
C PRO A 138 -2.42 -7.73 -11.79
N ARG A 139 -1.91 -6.50 -11.75
CA ARG A 139 -1.07 -5.96 -12.83
C ARG A 139 0.13 -6.86 -13.10
N ALA A 140 0.83 -7.30 -12.06
CA ALA A 140 1.97 -8.19 -12.17
C ALA A 140 1.61 -9.62 -12.61
N GLU A 141 0.47 -10.16 -12.17
CA GLU A 141 0.08 -11.56 -12.38
C GLU A 141 -0.79 -11.76 -13.65
N CYS A 142 -1.59 -10.77 -14.04
CA CYS A 142 -2.61 -10.87 -15.09
C CYS A 142 -2.48 -9.79 -16.18
N GLY A 143 -1.52 -8.87 -16.09
CA GLY A 143 -1.39 -7.74 -17.03
C GLY A 143 -2.65 -6.86 -17.02
N ASP A 144 -3.26 -6.66 -18.17
CA ASP A 144 -4.47 -5.84 -18.33
C ASP A 144 -5.79 -6.62 -18.07
N LEU A 145 -5.71 -7.90 -17.74
CA LEU A 145 -6.87 -8.78 -17.58
C LEU A 145 -7.52 -8.67 -16.19
N PHE A 146 -7.64 -7.44 -15.66
CA PHE A 146 -8.37 -7.20 -14.42
C PHE A 146 -9.09 -5.86 -14.43
N VAL A 147 -10.07 -5.73 -13.55
CA VAL A 147 -10.69 -4.47 -13.16
C VAL A 147 -10.76 -4.40 -11.63
N LEU A 148 -10.34 -3.28 -11.07
CA LEU A 148 -10.47 -2.97 -9.65
C LEU A 148 -11.45 -1.82 -9.49
N VAL A 149 -12.55 -2.06 -8.80
CA VAL A 149 -13.51 -1.03 -8.42
C VAL A 149 -13.13 -0.53 -7.02
N ALA A 150 -12.84 0.76 -6.93
CA ALA A 150 -12.50 1.45 -5.69
C ALA A 150 -13.70 2.33 -5.28
N ASN A 151 -14.43 1.91 -4.25
CA ASN A 151 -15.62 2.59 -3.79
C ASN A 151 -15.36 3.42 -2.54
N GLU A 152 -15.95 4.62 -2.49
CA GLU A 152 -15.97 5.47 -1.29
C GLU A 152 -17.30 6.22 -1.20
N ILE A 153 -18.05 5.98 -0.14
CA ILE A 153 -19.39 6.55 0.05
C ILE A 153 -19.35 8.06 0.32
N MET A 154 -18.31 8.57 0.96
CA MET A 154 -18.18 9.99 1.26
C MET A 154 -17.63 10.75 0.06
N LYS A 155 -18.47 11.58 -0.58
CA LYS A 155 -18.13 12.31 -1.81
C LYS A 155 -16.82 13.10 -1.73
N GLN A 156 -16.55 13.79 -0.63
CA GLN A 156 -15.29 14.54 -0.45
C GLN A 156 -14.08 13.62 -0.45
N ARG A 157 -14.19 12.45 0.18
CA ARG A 157 -13.11 11.46 0.20
C ARG A 157 -12.98 10.75 -1.15
N ALA A 158 -14.10 10.53 -1.86
CA ALA A 158 -14.09 9.96 -3.21
C ALA A 158 -13.35 10.86 -4.21
N THR A 159 -13.43 12.20 -4.07
CA THR A 159 -12.62 13.13 -4.88
C THR A 159 -11.12 12.90 -4.63
N VAL A 160 -10.69 12.85 -3.37
CA VAL A 160 -9.28 12.58 -3.02
C VAL A 160 -8.82 11.21 -3.54
N LEU A 161 -9.71 10.20 -3.47
CA LEU A 161 -9.44 8.87 -4.03
C LEU A 161 -9.23 8.95 -5.55
N ALA A 162 -10.10 9.67 -6.27
CA ALA A 162 -10.00 9.82 -7.71
C ALA A 162 -8.70 10.52 -8.13
N ASP A 163 -8.31 11.59 -7.42
CA ASP A 163 -7.06 12.30 -7.65
C ASP A 163 -5.85 11.37 -7.44
N ASN A 164 -5.79 10.65 -6.33
CA ASN A 164 -4.68 9.75 -6.01
C ASN A 164 -4.60 8.55 -6.98
N VAL A 165 -5.73 7.98 -7.38
CA VAL A 165 -5.78 6.91 -8.40
C VAL A 165 -5.34 7.44 -9.75
N GLY A 166 -5.77 8.65 -10.14
CA GLY A 166 -5.34 9.33 -11.36
C GLY A 166 -3.84 9.60 -11.39
N ILE A 167 -3.28 10.10 -10.29
CA ILE A 167 -1.83 10.32 -10.14
C ILE A 167 -1.08 8.99 -10.20
N TRP A 168 -1.60 7.93 -9.59
CA TRP A 168 -0.99 6.58 -9.64
C TRP A 168 -0.94 6.03 -11.06
N GLY A 169 -2.04 6.20 -11.82
CA GLY A 169 -2.09 5.99 -13.27
C GLY A 169 -2.29 4.53 -13.71
N ASP A 170 -2.94 3.68 -12.91
CA ASP A 170 -3.32 2.34 -13.37
C ASP A 170 -4.71 2.39 -14.05
N PRO A 171 -4.80 2.11 -15.38
CA PRO A 171 -6.03 2.25 -16.15
C PRO A 171 -7.12 1.23 -15.80
N SER A 172 -6.78 0.15 -15.08
CA SER A 172 -7.74 -0.89 -14.66
C SER A 172 -8.45 -0.54 -13.35
N VAL A 173 -8.19 0.64 -12.75
CA VAL A 173 -8.83 1.09 -11.52
C VAL A 173 -9.96 2.06 -11.84
N VAL A 174 -11.17 1.73 -11.39
CA VAL A 174 -12.39 2.53 -11.55
C VAL A 174 -12.84 3.04 -10.19
N VAL A 175 -13.02 4.36 -10.05
CA VAL A 175 -13.51 4.97 -8.81
C VAL A 175 -15.03 5.11 -8.87
N THR A 176 -15.69 4.72 -7.78
CA THR A 176 -17.14 4.86 -7.60
C THR A 176 -17.46 5.52 -6.26
N SER A 177 -18.64 6.10 -6.16
CA SER A 177 -19.21 6.64 -4.91
C SER A 177 -20.67 6.23 -4.81
N ALA A 178 -20.89 5.04 -4.22
CA ALA A 178 -22.20 4.41 -4.08
C ALA A 178 -22.39 3.84 -2.66
#